data_43c6c8adc7b8e6309f3dbade0c686884
#
_entry.id   43c6c8adc7b8e6309f3dbade0c686884
#
_cell.length_a   1.000
_cell.length_b   1.000
_cell.length_c   1.000
_cell.angle_alpha   90.00
_cell.angle_beta   90.00
_cell.angle_gamma   90.00
#
_symmetry.space_group_name_H-M   'P 1'
#
loop_
_entity.id
_entity.type
_entity.pdbx_description
1 polymer ?
#
loop_
_entity_poly.entity_id
_entity_poly.type
_entity_poly.pdbx_seq_one_letter_code
_entity_poly.pdbx_strand_id
1 'polypeptide(L)'
;YLRLAAVSSADLRLRSASLFDLYMETFLSDVERLLHQGFVKKYRQVSGNVAALKGRLIFSRDIAENLVHRERFYTAHQHYDRNNRFNQILQRAVCIVAATSRVGELRRRADALLTWMEGIDDIVVTDRTFRRLAFDRNTERYRPAVALARLIILNYQPDVQRGGHDVLAILFDMN
;
A
#
# COMPACT_ATOMS: atom_id res chain seq x y z
N TYR A 1 39.29 -29.75 6.97
CA TYR A 1 38.67 -29.06 8.11
C TYR A 1 38.17 -27.68 7.64
N LEU A 2 36.88 -27.58 7.28
CA LEU A 2 36.20 -26.33 7.00
C LEU A 2 35.97 -25.62 8.35
N ARG A 3 36.67 -24.52 8.62
CA ARG A 3 36.35 -23.58 9.67
C ARG A 3 35.07 -22.87 9.22
N LEU A 4 33.94 -23.25 9.80
CA LEU A 4 32.74 -22.40 9.83
C LEU A 4 33.10 -21.17 10.66
N ALA A 5 33.38 -20.06 9.98
CA ALA A 5 33.53 -18.77 10.64
C ALA A 5 32.23 -18.45 11.32
N ALA A 6 32.22 -18.32 12.64
CA ALA A 6 31.06 -17.84 13.40
C ALA A 6 30.75 -16.42 12.90
N VAL A 7 29.71 -16.30 12.10
CA VAL A 7 29.23 -14.99 11.64
C VAL A 7 28.71 -14.27 12.87
N SER A 8 29.32 -13.13 13.19
CA SER A 8 28.92 -12.31 14.32
C SER A 8 27.46 -11.89 14.17
N SER A 9 26.71 -11.84 15.28
CA SER A 9 25.35 -11.31 15.28
C SER A 9 25.27 -9.88 14.73
N ALA A 10 26.36 -9.10 14.86
CA ALA A 10 26.49 -7.77 14.28
C ALA A 10 26.59 -7.83 12.75
N ASP A 11 27.37 -8.78 12.19
CA ASP A 11 27.50 -8.97 10.73
C ASP A 11 26.18 -9.45 10.11
N LEU A 12 25.43 -10.29 10.79
CA LEU A 12 24.11 -10.73 10.36
C LEU A 12 23.12 -9.55 10.35
N ARG A 13 23.15 -8.69 11.36
CA ARG A 13 22.31 -7.47 11.44
C ARG A 13 22.64 -6.47 10.33
N LEU A 14 23.92 -6.26 10.02
CA LEU A 14 24.35 -5.39 8.93
C LEU A 14 23.91 -5.93 7.56
N ARG A 15 24.07 -7.24 7.35
CA ARG A 15 23.65 -7.89 6.09
C ARG A 15 22.12 -7.87 5.91
N SER A 16 21.35 -8.09 6.98
CA SER A 16 19.90 -8.04 6.92
C SER A 16 19.37 -6.63 6.68
N ALA A 17 19.97 -5.59 7.29
CA ALA A 17 19.64 -4.21 7.03
C ALA A 17 19.90 -3.83 5.56
N SER A 18 21.05 -4.20 5.03
CA SER A 18 21.42 -3.98 3.61
C SER A 18 20.48 -4.71 2.64
N LEU A 19 20.05 -5.93 2.97
CA LEU A 19 19.09 -6.67 2.17
C LEU A 19 17.70 -6.02 2.16
N PHE A 20 17.27 -5.50 3.30
CA PHE A 20 15.98 -4.81 3.41
C PHE A 20 15.98 -3.48 2.65
N ASP A 21 17.08 -2.74 2.69
CA ASP A 21 17.26 -1.53 1.88
C ASP A 21 17.20 -1.85 0.38
N LEU A 22 17.78 -2.98 -0.04
CA LEU A 22 17.69 -3.45 -1.44
C LEU A 22 16.24 -3.78 -1.85
N TYR A 23 15.46 -4.40 -0.95
CA TYR A 23 14.04 -4.64 -1.23
C TYR A 23 13.26 -3.34 -1.34
N MET A 24 13.51 -2.36 -0.47
CA MET A 24 12.89 -1.04 -0.56
C MET A 24 13.25 -0.34 -1.87
N GLU A 25 14.52 -0.37 -2.28
CA GLU A 25 15.00 0.22 -3.52
C GLU A 25 14.32 -0.42 -4.74
N THR A 26 14.30 -1.75 -4.80
CA THR A 26 13.65 -2.50 -5.88
C THR A 26 12.15 -2.19 -5.93
N PHE A 27 11.51 -2.14 -4.76
CA PHE A 27 10.10 -1.80 -4.65
C PHE A 27 9.80 -0.39 -5.18
N LEU A 28 10.56 0.63 -4.77
CA LEU A 28 10.37 1.99 -5.27
C LEU A 28 10.57 2.07 -6.78
N SER A 29 11.56 1.37 -7.32
CA SER A 29 11.81 1.31 -8.77
C SER A 29 10.64 0.67 -9.53
N ASP A 30 10.02 -0.38 -8.97
CA ASP A 30 8.82 -0.99 -9.54
C ASP A 30 7.61 -0.03 -9.50
N VAL A 31 7.44 0.71 -8.39
CA VAL A 31 6.35 1.70 -8.25
C VAL A 31 6.55 2.86 -9.23
N GLU A 32 7.79 3.37 -9.37
CA GLU A 32 8.13 4.42 -10.36
C GLU A 32 7.80 3.95 -11.79
N ARG A 33 8.16 2.70 -12.13
CA ARG A 33 7.80 2.12 -13.43
C ARG A 33 6.28 2.06 -13.64
N LEU A 34 5.52 1.66 -12.61
CA LEU A 34 4.05 1.64 -12.67
C LEU A 34 3.47 3.06 -12.80
N LEU A 35 4.07 4.05 -12.15
CA LEU A 35 3.69 5.46 -12.28
C LEU A 35 3.88 5.95 -13.73
N HIS A 36 5.05 5.68 -14.33
CA HIS A 36 5.32 6.03 -15.73
C HIS A 36 4.38 5.34 -16.73
N GLN A 37 3.98 4.12 -16.46
CA GLN A 37 2.99 3.39 -17.27
C GLN A 37 1.54 3.86 -17.01
N GLY A 38 1.34 4.69 -16.00
CA GLY A 38 0.05 5.10 -15.47
C GLY A 38 -0.54 4.06 -14.52
N PHE A 39 -0.89 4.50 -13.30
CA PHE A 39 -1.56 3.64 -12.33
C PHE A 39 -2.90 3.12 -12.85
N VAL A 40 -3.19 1.84 -12.58
CA VAL A 40 -4.46 1.23 -12.96
C VAL A 40 -5.62 1.96 -12.30
N LYS A 41 -6.66 2.20 -13.11
CA LYS A 41 -7.95 2.70 -12.63
C LYS A 41 -8.94 1.55 -12.58
N LYS A 42 -9.81 1.56 -11.58
CA LYS A 42 -10.91 0.59 -11.44
C LYS A 42 -12.20 1.29 -11.06
N TYR A 43 -13.32 0.69 -11.41
CA TYR A 43 -14.63 1.16 -10.95
C TYR A 43 -14.79 0.82 -9.46
N ARG A 44 -15.19 1.80 -8.66
CA ARG A 44 -15.63 1.61 -7.28
C ARG A 44 -16.98 2.26 -7.07
N GLN A 45 -17.78 1.66 -6.22
CA GLN A 45 -19.05 2.25 -5.84
C GLN A 45 -18.80 3.34 -4.80
N VAL A 46 -19.29 4.52 -5.09
CA VAL A 46 -19.27 5.68 -4.18
C VAL A 46 -20.68 6.09 -3.90
N SER A 47 -20.97 6.43 -2.64
CA SER A 47 -22.25 7.01 -2.24
C SER A 47 -22.01 8.36 -1.59
N GLY A 48 -22.80 9.34 -1.97
CA GLY A 48 -22.67 10.70 -1.43
C GLY A 48 -23.58 11.71 -2.14
N ASN A 49 -23.53 12.94 -1.64
CA ASN A 49 -24.29 14.06 -2.20
C ASN A 49 -23.61 14.58 -3.47
N VAL A 50 -24.39 14.70 -4.53
CA VAL A 50 -23.97 15.24 -5.84
C VAL A 50 -24.94 16.32 -6.30
N ALA A 51 -24.44 17.31 -7.05
CA ALA A 51 -25.27 18.40 -7.56
C ALA A 51 -26.17 17.99 -8.73
N ALA A 52 -25.85 16.88 -9.41
CA ALA A 52 -26.65 16.32 -10.48
C ALA A 52 -26.93 14.84 -10.24
N LEU A 53 -28.10 14.36 -10.58
CA LEU A 53 -28.47 12.95 -10.42
C LEU A 53 -27.52 12.06 -11.23
N LYS A 54 -26.77 11.22 -10.53
CA LYS A 54 -25.81 10.29 -11.13
C LYS A 54 -25.94 8.92 -10.48
N GLY A 55 -26.19 7.90 -11.27
CA GLY A 55 -26.38 6.54 -10.76
C GLY A 55 -27.74 6.35 -10.07
N ARG A 56 -27.78 5.63 -8.96
CA ARG A 56 -28.99 5.28 -8.24
C ARG A 56 -29.23 6.23 -7.06
N LEU A 57 -30.39 6.87 -6.97
CA LEU A 57 -30.80 7.66 -5.83
C LEU A 57 -31.04 6.76 -4.60
N ILE A 58 -30.52 7.15 -3.45
CA ILE A 58 -30.77 6.50 -2.16
C ILE A 58 -31.76 7.36 -1.37
N PHE A 59 -33.04 7.13 -1.63
CA PHE A 59 -34.15 7.95 -1.09
C PHE A 59 -34.08 8.17 0.42
N SER A 60 -33.80 7.12 1.21
CA SER A 60 -33.74 7.23 2.65
C SER A 60 -32.66 8.22 3.14
N ARG A 61 -31.52 8.24 2.45
CA ARG A 61 -30.43 9.17 2.74
C ARG A 61 -30.70 10.54 2.16
N ASP A 62 -31.28 10.59 0.96
CA ASP A 62 -31.60 11.85 0.28
C ASP A 62 -32.59 12.66 1.11
N ILE A 63 -33.66 12.03 1.62
CA ILE A 63 -34.63 12.69 2.52
C ILE A 63 -33.93 13.12 3.82
N ALA A 64 -33.07 12.28 4.41
CA ALA A 64 -32.44 12.60 5.69
C ALA A 64 -31.43 13.75 5.60
N GLU A 65 -30.67 13.81 4.50
CA GLU A 65 -29.54 14.75 4.35
C GLU A 65 -29.88 15.98 3.50
N ASN A 66 -30.82 15.86 2.54
CA ASN A 66 -31.14 16.90 1.55
C ASN A 66 -32.53 17.51 1.70
N LEU A 67 -33.20 17.31 2.82
CA LEU A 67 -34.54 17.89 3.07
C LEU A 67 -34.55 19.42 2.87
N VAL A 68 -33.46 20.08 3.25
CA VAL A 68 -33.26 21.54 3.12
C VAL A 68 -32.50 21.86 1.81
N HIS A 69 -31.61 21.00 1.37
CA HIS A 69 -30.74 21.19 0.19
C HIS A 69 -31.30 20.43 -1.02
N ARG A 70 -32.46 20.85 -1.50
CA ARG A 70 -33.16 20.20 -2.65
C ARG A 70 -32.42 20.26 -3.97
N GLU A 71 -31.32 21.02 -4.07
CA GLU A 71 -30.44 21.09 -5.22
C GLU A 71 -29.41 19.93 -5.26
N ARG A 72 -29.40 19.06 -4.26
CA ARG A 72 -28.49 17.92 -4.14
C ARG A 72 -29.23 16.61 -4.15
N PHE A 73 -28.54 15.57 -4.58
CA PHE A 73 -29.07 14.20 -4.64
C PHE A 73 -28.12 13.26 -3.92
N TYR A 74 -28.59 12.48 -2.96
CA TYR A 74 -27.78 11.43 -2.34
C TYR A 74 -27.83 10.17 -3.19
N THR A 75 -26.73 9.89 -3.90
CA THR A 75 -26.70 8.82 -4.90
C THR A 75 -25.61 7.79 -4.63
N ALA A 76 -25.84 6.57 -5.11
CA ALA A 76 -24.81 5.56 -5.29
C ALA A 76 -24.46 5.46 -6.77
N HIS A 77 -23.22 5.74 -7.10
CA HIS A 77 -22.72 5.69 -8.48
C HIS A 77 -21.34 5.06 -8.57
N GLN A 78 -20.98 4.63 -9.76
CA GLN A 78 -19.65 4.11 -10.02
C GLN A 78 -18.69 5.26 -10.37
N HIS A 79 -17.54 5.26 -9.70
CA HIS A 79 -16.45 6.19 -9.97
C HIS A 79 -15.23 5.41 -10.50
N TYR A 80 -14.68 5.87 -11.61
CA TYR A 80 -13.52 5.25 -12.27
C TYR A 80 -12.28 6.06 -11.95
N ASP A 81 -11.50 5.61 -10.96
CA ASP A 81 -10.34 6.33 -10.47
C ASP A 81 -9.17 5.42 -10.11
N ARG A 82 -8.08 6.05 -9.64
CA ARG A 82 -6.88 5.35 -9.17
C ARG A 82 -7.01 4.84 -7.73
N ASN A 83 -8.06 5.22 -7.00
CA ASN A 83 -8.23 4.81 -5.61
C ASN A 83 -8.81 3.39 -5.52
N ASN A 84 -7.96 2.42 -5.75
CA ASN A 84 -8.31 1.00 -5.73
C ASN A 84 -7.30 0.21 -4.90
N ARG A 85 -7.65 -1.03 -4.57
CA ARG A 85 -6.89 -1.87 -3.64
C ARG A 85 -5.41 -2.05 -4.03
N PHE A 86 -5.09 -2.13 -5.31
CA PHE A 86 -3.70 -2.27 -5.77
C PHE A 86 -2.88 -1.03 -5.42
N ASN A 87 -3.37 0.15 -5.78
CA ASN A 87 -2.67 1.40 -5.54
C ASN A 87 -2.64 1.77 -4.05
N GLN A 88 -3.69 1.42 -3.29
CA GLN A 88 -3.73 1.59 -1.82
C GLN A 88 -2.65 0.76 -1.11
N ILE A 89 -2.42 -0.48 -1.55
CA ILE A 89 -1.35 -1.33 -1.01
C ILE A 89 0.02 -0.73 -1.33
N LEU A 90 0.25 -0.28 -2.56
CA LEU A 90 1.51 0.36 -2.94
C LEU A 90 1.74 1.64 -2.13
N GLN A 91 0.72 2.49 -1.98
CA GLN A 91 0.82 3.71 -1.16
C GLN A 91 1.20 3.39 0.28
N ARG A 92 0.53 2.42 0.92
CA ARG A 92 0.86 2.00 2.29
C ARG A 92 2.31 1.56 2.42
N ALA A 93 2.82 0.77 1.47
CA ALA A 93 4.22 0.34 1.48
C ALA A 93 5.18 1.52 1.26
N VAL A 94 4.86 2.48 0.36
CA VAL A 94 5.66 3.69 0.14
C VAL A 94 5.69 4.56 1.41
N CYS A 95 4.57 4.72 2.11
CA CYS A 95 4.52 5.43 3.41
C CYS A 95 5.46 4.77 4.44
N ILE A 96 5.50 3.43 4.50
CA ILE A 96 6.41 2.72 5.39
C ILE A 96 7.86 3.00 5.01
N VAL A 97 8.22 2.92 3.73
CA VAL A 97 9.59 3.23 3.26
C VAL A 97 9.98 4.66 3.62
N ALA A 98 9.10 5.65 3.39
CA ALA A 98 9.34 7.05 3.73
C ALA A 98 9.60 7.23 5.23
N ALA A 99 8.84 6.53 6.08
CA ALA A 99 8.94 6.65 7.53
C ALA A 99 10.13 5.90 8.14
N THR A 100 10.59 4.80 7.52
CA THR A 100 11.47 3.84 8.19
C THR A 100 12.84 3.69 7.58
N SER A 101 13.00 3.99 6.29
CA SER A 101 14.29 3.88 5.62
C SER A 101 15.33 4.80 6.28
N ARG A 102 16.50 4.25 6.56
CA ARG A 102 17.66 5.01 7.04
C ARG A 102 18.44 5.66 5.89
N VAL A 103 18.20 5.22 4.67
CA VAL A 103 18.84 5.72 3.46
C VAL A 103 18.09 6.96 3.00
N GLY A 104 18.73 8.13 3.07
CA GLY A 104 18.10 9.42 2.72
C GLY A 104 17.60 9.48 1.29
N GLU A 105 18.26 8.80 0.35
CA GLU A 105 17.83 8.71 -1.04
C GLU A 105 16.49 7.97 -1.18
N LEU A 106 16.33 6.83 -0.51
CA LEU A 106 15.08 6.06 -0.55
C LEU A 106 13.91 6.85 0.04
N ARG A 107 14.15 7.61 1.13
CA ARG A 107 13.12 8.50 1.70
C ARG A 107 12.68 9.56 0.70
N ARG A 108 13.64 10.27 0.07
CA ARG A 108 13.31 11.32 -0.93
C ARG A 108 12.51 10.76 -2.10
N ARG A 109 12.87 9.57 -2.61
CA ARG A 109 12.14 8.89 -3.68
C ARG A 109 10.72 8.52 -3.23
N ALA A 110 10.58 7.98 -2.02
CA ALA A 110 9.29 7.64 -1.46
C ALA A 110 8.39 8.87 -1.28
N ASP A 111 8.92 9.97 -0.75
CA ASP A 111 8.18 11.23 -0.59
C ASP A 111 7.72 11.79 -1.94
N ALA A 112 8.58 11.76 -2.96
CA ALA A 112 8.23 12.15 -4.31
C ALA A 112 7.09 11.29 -4.88
N LEU A 113 7.13 9.96 -4.69
CA LEU A 113 6.07 9.06 -5.12
C LEU A 113 4.74 9.34 -4.41
N LEU A 114 4.76 9.64 -3.09
CA LEU A 114 3.55 9.96 -2.33
C LEU A 114 2.84 11.20 -2.89
N THR A 115 3.57 12.20 -3.38
CA THR A 115 2.98 13.36 -4.04
C THR A 115 2.17 12.95 -5.28
N TRP A 116 2.67 11.99 -6.08
CA TRP A 116 1.93 11.48 -7.24
C TRP A 116 0.77 10.54 -6.89
N MET A 117 0.77 10.01 -5.67
CA MET A 117 -0.26 9.12 -5.14
C MET A 117 -1.37 9.85 -4.38
N GLU A 118 -1.38 11.18 -4.42
CA GLU A 118 -2.46 11.99 -3.83
C GLU A 118 -3.84 11.54 -4.35
N GLY A 119 -4.82 11.48 -3.44
CA GLY A 119 -6.18 11.01 -3.73
C GLY A 119 -6.35 9.49 -3.71
N ILE A 120 -5.30 8.75 -3.34
CA ILE A 120 -5.39 7.33 -2.99
C ILE A 120 -5.53 7.23 -1.47
N ASP A 121 -6.50 6.47 -0.97
CA ASP A 121 -6.74 6.35 0.47
C ASP A 121 -5.66 5.50 1.16
N ASP A 122 -5.17 5.95 2.30
CA ASP A 122 -4.38 5.10 3.19
C ASP A 122 -5.30 4.10 3.89
N ILE A 123 -4.96 2.83 3.81
CA ILE A 123 -5.76 1.73 4.35
C ILE A 123 -4.91 0.86 5.26
N VAL A 124 -5.57 0.21 6.21
CA VAL A 124 -4.94 -0.89 6.95
C VAL A 124 -4.81 -2.10 6.03
N VAL A 125 -3.56 -2.48 5.76
CA VAL A 125 -3.23 -3.63 4.92
C VAL A 125 -2.80 -4.79 5.81
N THR A 126 -3.47 -5.93 5.68
CA THR A 126 -3.19 -7.16 6.41
C THR A 126 -2.92 -8.30 5.43
N ASP A 127 -2.43 -9.44 5.90
CA ASP A 127 -2.26 -10.63 5.06
C ASP A 127 -3.56 -11.03 4.33
N ARG A 128 -4.72 -10.86 4.99
CA ARG A 128 -6.03 -11.08 4.37
C ARG A 128 -6.27 -10.17 3.16
N THR A 129 -5.72 -8.94 3.18
CA THR A 129 -5.82 -8.01 2.04
C THR A 129 -5.14 -8.58 0.81
N PHE A 130 -3.96 -9.16 0.97
CA PHE A 130 -3.19 -9.79 -0.12
C PHE A 130 -3.87 -11.04 -0.67
N ARG A 131 -4.40 -11.91 0.21
CA ARG A 131 -5.10 -13.14 -0.21
C ARG A 131 -6.35 -12.87 -1.04
N ARG A 132 -6.97 -11.70 -0.91
CA ARG A 132 -8.18 -11.30 -1.64
C ARG A 132 -7.89 -10.56 -2.95
N LEU A 133 -6.62 -10.32 -3.26
CA LEU A 133 -6.22 -9.68 -4.51
C LEU A 133 -6.39 -10.67 -5.67
N ALA A 134 -7.27 -10.31 -6.60
CA ALA A 134 -7.40 -11.00 -7.87
C ALA A 134 -6.69 -10.20 -8.96
N PHE A 135 -5.68 -10.80 -9.57
CA PHE A 135 -4.97 -10.20 -10.69
C PHE A 135 -5.70 -10.50 -11.99
N ASP A 136 -5.83 -9.50 -12.81
CA ASP A 136 -6.33 -9.57 -14.19
C ASP A 136 -5.24 -9.10 -15.17
N ARG A 137 -5.52 -9.17 -16.47
CA ARG A 137 -4.56 -8.77 -17.52
C ARG A 137 -3.98 -7.36 -17.30
N ASN A 138 -4.76 -6.42 -16.79
CA ASN A 138 -4.34 -5.04 -16.58
C ASN A 138 -3.51 -4.86 -15.29
N THR A 139 -3.71 -5.74 -14.32
CA THR A 139 -3.05 -5.70 -13.01
C THR A 139 -1.91 -6.68 -12.87
N GLU A 140 -1.67 -7.56 -13.85
CA GLU A 140 -0.57 -8.53 -13.81
C GLU A 140 0.79 -7.86 -13.64
N ARG A 141 0.99 -6.70 -14.26
CA ARG A 141 2.22 -5.89 -14.11
C ARG A 141 2.49 -5.37 -12.69
N TYR A 142 1.49 -5.43 -11.79
CA TYR A 142 1.62 -5.05 -10.39
C TYR A 142 2.20 -6.17 -9.52
N ARG A 143 2.23 -7.41 -10.00
CA ARG A 143 2.61 -8.58 -9.21
C ARG A 143 3.97 -8.43 -8.52
N PRO A 144 5.06 -8.01 -9.18
CA PRO A 144 6.34 -7.82 -8.52
C PRO A 144 6.29 -6.78 -7.40
N ALA A 145 5.73 -5.59 -7.68
CA ALA A 145 5.61 -4.52 -6.70
C ALA A 145 4.74 -4.92 -5.50
N VAL A 146 3.63 -5.65 -5.73
CA VAL A 146 2.74 -6.13 -4.66
C VAL A 146 3.42 -7.19 -3.81
N ALA A 147 4.24 -8.06 -4.39
CA ALA A 147 5.01 -9.05 -3.64
C ALA A 147 6.02 -8.37 -2.69
N LEU A 148 6.76 -7.37 -3.18
CA LEU A 148 7.67 -6.58 -2.35
C LEU A 148 6.92 -5.72 -1.31
N ALA A 149 5.78 -5.11 -1.68
CA ALA A 149 4.93 -4.39 -0.74
C ALA A 149 4.47 -5.30 0.41
N ARG A 150 4.12 -6.56 0.12
CA ARG A 150 3.75 -7.54 1.16
C ARG A 150 4.90 -7.77 2.14
N LEU A 151 6.13 -7.98 1.63
CA LEU A 151 7.31 -8.15 2.48
C LEU A 151 7.54 -6.91 3.36
N ILE A 152 7.48 -5.71 2.78
CA ILE A 152 7.68 -4.47 3.52
C ILE A 152 6.60 -4.28 4.60
N ILE A 153 5.32 -4.43 4.24
CA ILE A 153 4.20 -4.17 5.16
C ILE A 153 4.17 -5.19 6.29
N LEU A 154 4.33 -6.49 5.99
CA LEU A 154 4.23 -7.53 7.01
C LEU A 154 5.43 -7.55 7.95
N ASN A 155 6.63 -7.21 7.46
CA ASN A 155 7.82 -7.08 8.31
C ASN A 155 7.81 -5.80 9.16
N TYR A 156 7.02 -4.80 8.76
CA TYR A 156 6.94 -3.52 9.46
C TYR A 156 5.64 -3.33 10.25
N GLN A 157 4.77 -4.33 10.35
CA GLN A 157 3.67 -4.25 11.31
C GLN A 157 4.28 -4.27 12.72
N PRO A 158 4.22 -3.17 13.50
CA PRO A 158 4.56 -3.24 14.90
C PRO A 158 3.60 -4.28 15.51
N ASP A 159 4.16 -5.31 16.08
CA ASP A 159 3.39 -6.31 16.82
C ASP A 159 2.72 -5.58 17.99
N VAL A 160 1.44 -5.23 17.83
CA VAL A 160 0.64 -4.50 18.83
C VAL A 160 0.50 -5.32 20.13
N GLN A 161 0.98 -6.56 20.12
CA GLN A 161 0.92 -7.46 21.28
C GLN A 161 2.26 -7.69 22.00
N ARG A 162 3.40 -7.23 21.46
CA ARG A 162 4.70 -7.33 22.14
C ARG A 162 5.46 -6.01 22.00
N GLY A 163 5.48 -5.24 23.07
CA GLY A 163 6.34 -4.07 23.21
C GLY A 163 7.82 -4.46 23.23
N GLY A 164 8.39 -4.69 22.08
CA GLY A 164 9.78 -5.05 21.91
C GLY A 164 10.20 -4.90 20.45
N HIS A 165 11.20 -4.05 20.25
CA HIS A 165 11.86 -3.86 18.95
C HIS A 165 12.71 -5.10 18.58
N ASP A 166 12.09 -6.14 18.01
CA ASP A 166 12.83 -7.23 17.39
C ASP A 166 12.30 -7.54 16.00
N VAL A 167 12.69 -6.67 15.05
CA VAL A 167 12.42 -6.84 13.60
C VAL A 167 13.16 -8.04 13.00
N LEU A 168 14.05 -8.68 13.75
CA LEU A 168 14.94 -9.76 13.26
C LEU A 168 14.41 -11.18 13.53
N ALA A 169 13.39 -11.35 14.36
CA ALA A 169 12.94 -12.70 14.75
C ALA A 169 12.10 -13.43 13.70
N ILE A 170 11.51 -12.70 12.73
CA ILE A 170 10.55 -13.29 11.77
C ILE A 170 11.23 -13.94 10.56
N LEU A 171 12.50 -13.64 10.30
CA LEU A 171 13.23 -14.20 9.14
C LEU A 171 13.78 -15.62 9.37
N PHE A 172 13.71 -16.17 10.57
CA PHE A 172 14.32 -17.44 10.91
C PHE A 172 13.37 -18.57 11.35
N ASP A 173 12.05 -18.33 11.35
CA ASP A 173 11.07 -19.36 11.70
C ASP A 173 10.42 -19.94 10.42
N MET A 174 11.26 -20.54 9.57
CA MET A 174 10.84 -21.43 8.50
C MET A 174 11.61 -22.75 8.65
N ASN A 175 11.09 -23.62 9.50
CA ASN A 175 11.29 -25.05 9.45
C ASN A 175 10.01 -25.74 8.99
#